data_add5d88d2ec54516f0954c48953447d3
#
_entry.id   add5d88d2ec54516f0954c48953447d3
#
_cell.length_a   1.000
_cell.length_b   1.000
_cell.length_c   1.000
_cell.angle_alpha   90.00
_cell.angle_beta   90.00
_cell.angle_gamma   90.00
#
_symmetry.space_group_name_H-M   'P 1'
#
loop_
_entity.id
_entity.type
_entity.pdbx_description
1 polymer ?
#
loop_
_entity_poly.entity_id
_entity_poly.type
_entity_poly.pdbx_seq_one_letter_code
_entity_poly.pdbx_strand_id
1 'polypeptide(L)'
;MFRFTKNIEDYGSQIFEASKYIGQGFSVTFDHMNRQPITIHYPYGELIPTERFRGRIHFEFDKCIACEVCVRVCPINLPVVDWEYKASLKKKQLKSYSIDFGVCIFCGNCVEYCPTNCLSMTEEYALSVYDRHELNFDHMALGR
;
A
#
# COMPACT_ATOMS: atom_id res chain seq x y z
N MET A 1 -7.54 -54.47 -42.33
CA MET A 1 -6.18 -54.38 -41.83
C MET A 1 -5.61 -52.93 -41.89
N PHE A 2 -5.99 -52.11 -42.83
CA PHE A 2 -5.48 -50.71 -42.99
C PHE A 2 -6.01 -49.68 -41.96
N ARG A 3 -7.05 -49.99 -41.22
CA ARG A 3 -7.63 -49.06 -40.25
C ARG A 3 -6.92 -49.04 -38.86
N PHE A 4 -6.23 -50.12 -38.56
CA PHE A 4 -5.53 -50.29 -37.28
C PHE A 4 -4.15 -49.61 -37.27
N THR A 5 -3.46 -49.61 -38.39
CA THR A 5 -2.13 -48.99 -38.54
C THR A 5 -2.24 -47.46 -38.48
N LYS A 6 -3.29 -46.86 -39.10
CA LYS A 6 -3.53 -45.43 -39.06
C LYS A 6 -3.80 -44.88 -37.65
N ASN A 7 -4.46 -45.70 -36.80
CA ASN A 7 -4.70 -45.35 -35.39
C ASN A 7 -3.42 -45.41 -34.54
N ILE A 8 -2.46 -46.28 -34.86
CA ILE A 8 -1.19 -46.40 -34.12
C ILE A 8 -0.25 -45.26 -34.47
N GLU A 9 -0.16 -44.83 -35.72
CA GLU A 9 0.63 -43.70 -36.18
C GLU A 9 0.08 -42.37 -35.60
N ASP A 10 -1.24 -42.21 -35.57
CA ASP A 10 -1.92 -41.04 -35.01
C ASP A 10 -1.75 -40.98 -33.50
N TYR A 11 -1.81 -42.08 -32.79
CA TYR A 11 -1.56 -42.18 -31.38
C TYR A 11 -0.10 -41.93 -31.02
N GLY A 12 0.85 -42.40 -31.84
CA GLY A 12 2.28 -42.12 -31.69
C GLY A 12 2.61 -40.64 -31.82
N SER A 13 2.00 -39.95 -32.80
CA SER A 13 2.18 -38.51 -32.98
C SER A 13 1.63 -37.69 -31.81
N GLN A 14 0.48 -38.07 -31.28
CA GLN A 14 -0.11 -37.42 -30.08
C GLN A 14 0.75 -37.58 -28.82
N ILE A 15 1.31 -38.79 -28.61
CA ILE A 15 2.26 -39.01 -27.50
C ILE A 15 3.51 -38.15 -27.66
N PHE A 16 4.04 -38.04 -28.87
CA PHE A 16 5.23 -37.21 -29.11
C PHE A 16 4.96 -35.72 -28.87
N GLU A 17 3.82 -35.20 -29.33
CA GLU A 17 3.42 -33.83 -29.05
C GLU A 17 3.20 -33.60 -27.54
N ALA A 18 2.51 -34.48 -26.87
CA ALA A 18 2.30 -34.38 -25.41
C ALA A 18 3.63 -34.40 -24.64
N SER A 19 4.56 -35.27 -25.00
CA SER A 19 5.88 -35.32 -24.38
C SER A 19 6.70 -34.07 -24.63
N LYS A 20 6.59 -33.45 -25.81
CA LYS A 20 7.21 -32.17 -26.13
C LYS A 20 6.67 -31.02 -25.24
N TYR A 21 5.37 -30.92 -25.05
CA TYR A 21 4.78 -29.90 -24.16
C TYR A 21 5.16 -30.09 -22.70
N ILE A 22 5.21 -31.34 -22.24
CA ILE A 22 5.70 -31.67 -20.89
C ILE A 22 7.17 -31.25 -20.74
N GLY A 23 7.99 -31.59 -21.72
CA GLY A 23 9.41 -31.19 -21.75
C GLY A 23 9.62 -29.67 -21.73
N GLN A 24 8.80 -28.92 -22.46
CA GLN A 24 8.81 -27.46 -22.42
C GLN A 24 8.46 -26.93 -21.02
N GLY A 25 7.46 -27.51 -20.36
CA GLY A 25 7.10 -27.14 -18.99
C GLY A 25 8.24 -27.36 -18.01
N PHE A 26 8.91 -28.51 -18.10
CA PHE A 26 10.10 -28.80 -17.29
C PHE A 26 11.26 -27.83 -17.56
N SER A 27 11.51 -27.48 -18.82
CA SER A 27 12.57 -26.53 -19.20
C SER A 27 12.34 -25.18 -18.54
N VAL A 28 11.11 -24.64 -18.61
CA VAL A 28 10.76 -23.36 -17.97
C VAL A 28 10.95 -23.43 -16.46
N THR A 29 10.51 -24.51 -15.82
CA THR A 29 10.66 -24.68 -14.37
C THR A 29 12.14 -24.76 -13.97
N PHE A 30 12.95 -25.46 -14.76
CA PHE A 30 14.38 -25.59 -14.51
C PHE A 30 15.12 -24.25 -14.66
N ASP A 31 14.76 -23.44 -15.66
CA ASP A 31 15.29 -22.09 -15.84
C ASP A 31 14.94 -21.19 -14.63
N HIS A 32 13.72 -21.31 -14.12
CA HIS A 32 13.30 -20.55 -12.95
C HIS A 32 13.99 -20.99 -11.65
N MET A 33 14.38 -22.26 -11.53
CA MET A 33 15.09 -22.77 -10.36
C MET A 33 16.49 -22.13 -10.21
N ASN A 34 17.11 -21.74 -11.33
CA ASN A 34 18.43 -21.11 -11.35
C ASN A 34 18.39 -19.58 -11.25
N ARG A 35 17.19 -18.95 -11.24
CA ARG A 35 17.07 -17.50 -11.10
C ARG A 35 17.08 -17.10 -9.63
N GLN A 36 17.57 -15.89 -9.36
CA GLN A 36 17.44 -15.31 -8.03
C GLN A 36 15.96 -15.12 -7.68
N PRO A 37 15.54 -15.40 -6.43
CA PRO A 37 14.16 -15.20 -6.00
C PRO A 37 13.80 -13.71 -6.06
N ILE A 38 12.59 -13.43 -6.56
CA ILE A 38 12.03 -12.07 -6.61
C ILE A 38 11.27 -11.76 -5.31
N THR A 39 10.87 -12.82 -4.60
CA THR A 39 10.13 -12.70 -3.34
C THR A 39 11.04 -12.32 -2.19
N ILE A 40 10.56 -11.41 -1.34
CA ILE A 40 11.25 -10.99 -0.12
C ILE A 40 10.62 -11.70 1.08
N HIS A 41 11.44 -12.30 1.95
CA HIS A 41 10.99 -12.92 3.18
C HIS A 41 10.81 -11.84 4.26
N TYR A 42 9.62 -11.24 4.30
CA TYR A 42 9.26 -10.36 5.42
C TYR A 42 8.99 -11.21 6.69
N PRO A 43 9.47 -10.86 7.90
CA PRO A 43 10.15 -9.61 8.27
C PRO A 43 11.68 -9.62 8.16
N TYR A 44 12.30 -10.70 7.69
CA TYR A 44 13.77 -10.83 7.62
C TYR A 44 14.41 -9.97 6.53
N GLY A 45 13.66 -9.70 5.45
CA GLY A 45 14.05 -8.77 4.40
C GLY A 45 13.12 -7.57 4.41
N GLU A 46 13.66 -6.35 4.41
CA GLU A 46 12.89 -5.13 4.32
C GLU A 46 12.58 -4.79 2.87
N LEU A 47 11.32 -4.42 2.61
CA LEU A 47 10.90 -3.83 1.34
C LEU A 47 11.48 -2.42 1.26
N ILE A 48 12.22 -2.14 0.19
CA ILE A 48 12.63 -0.77 -0.13
C ILE A 48 11.43 -0.08 -0.78
N PRO A 49 10.79 0.89 -0.10
CA PRO A 49 9.67 1.61 -0.67
C PRO A 49 10.11 2.45 -1.87
N THR A 50 9.22 2.60 -2.84
CA THR A 50 9.46 3.46 -4.00
C THR A 50 9.26 4.93 -3.62
N GLU A 51 9.85 5.87 -4.37
CA GLU A 51 9.73 7.33 -4.11
C GLU A 51 8.28 7.84 -4.02
N ARG A 52 7.34 7.16 -4.68
CA ARG A 52 5.90 7.50 -4.66
C ARG A 52 5.10 6.60 -3.71
N PHE A 53 5.76 5.95 -2.77
CA PHE A 53 5.08 5.12 -1.80
C PHE A 53 4.20 5.97 -0.87
N ARG A 54 2.98 5.49 -0.62
CA ARG A 54 2.02 6.13 0.29
C ARG A 54 1.93 5.32 1.57
N GLY A 55 2.84 5.59 2.50
CA GLY A 55 2.84 4.99 3.82
C GLY A 55 2.05 5.81 4.83
N ARG A 56 2.47 5.79 6.07
CA ARG A 56 1.82 6.52 7.16
C ARG A 56 1.86 8.03 6.92
N ILE A 57 0.78 8.72 7.25
CA ILE A 57 0.74 10.18 7.22
C ILE A 57 1.47 10.71 8.45
N HIS A 58 2.45 11.58 8.24
CA HIS A 58 3.13 12.36 9.27
C HIS A 58 2.52 13.76 9.34
N PHE A 59 2.36 14.29 10.55
CA PHE A 59 1.72 15.57 10.79
C PHE A 59 2.60 16.50 11.65
N GLU A 60 2.88 17.70 11.14
CA GLU A 60 3.59 18.74 11.87
C GLU A 60 2.60 19.74 12.47
N PHE A 61 2.42 19.66 13.79
CA PHE A 61 1.43 20.46 14.53
C PHE A 61 1.67 21.97 14.37
N ASP A 62 2.93 22.42 14.46
CA ASP A 62 3.29 23.84 14.46
C ASP A 62 3.02 24.55 13.12
N LYS A 63 3.01 23.82 12.02
CA LYS A 63 2.72 24.35 10.69
C LYS A 63 1.24 24.44 10.37
N CYS A 64 0.38 23.78 11.15
CA CYS A 64 -1.03 23.70 10.85
C CYS A 64 -1.79 24.97 11.23
N ILE A 65 -2.57 25.50 10.29
CA ILE A 65 -3.41 26.69 10.48
C ILE A 65 -4.89 26.37 10.73
N ALA A 66 -5.23 25.09 10.94
CA ALA A 66 -6.61 24.62 11.16
C ALA A 66 -7.59 25.07 10.04
N CYS A 67 -7.19 24.97 8.77
CA CYS A 67 -7.99 25.38 7.62
C CYS A 67 -9.06 24.35 7.20
N GLU A 68 -9.03 23.13 7.74
CA GLU A 68 -9.96 22.01 7.48
C GLU A 68 -10.02 21.56 6.00
N VAL A 69 -9.05 21.96 5.16
CA VAL A 69 -8.98 21.51 3.76
C VAL A 69 -8.81 20.01 3.69
N CYS A 70 -7.96 19.45 4.55
CA CYS A 70 -7.72 18.00 4.63
C CYS A 70 -8.99 17.18 4.89
N VAL A 71 -9.95 17.71 5.66
CA VAL A 71 -11.25 17.07 5.90
C VAL A 71 -12.09 17.11 4.63
N ARG A 72 -12.18 18.27 3.97
CA ARG A 72 -13.05 18.46 2.78
C ARG A 72 -12.56 17.70 1.55
N VAL A 73 -11.24 17.52 1.37
CA VAL A 73 -10.70 16.76 0.23
C VAL A 73 -10.65 15.26 0.48
N CYS A 74 -10.85 14.85 1.71
CA CYS A 74 -10.90 13.44 2.06
C CYS A 74 -12.22 12.81 1.54
N PRO A 75 -12.18 11.74 0.73
CA PRO A 75 -13.37 11.12 0.16
C PRO A 75 -14.30 10.51 1.22
N ILE A 76 -13.79 10.28 2.42
CA ILE A 76 -14.54 9.69 3.55
C ILE A 76 -14.66 10.64 4.76
N ASN A 77 -14.24 11.91 4.63
CA ASN A 77 -14.24 12.92 5.70
C ASN A 77 -13.58 12.43 6.99
N LEU A 78 -12.49 11.68 6.88
CA LEU A 78 -11.89 10.97 8.00
C LEU A 78 -11.10 11.83 8.99
N PRO A 79 -10.25 12.81 8.58
CA PRO A 79 -9.47 13.60 9.53
C PRO A 79 -10.37 14.42 10.46
N VAL A 80 -10.12 14.32 11.76
CA VAL A 80 -10.81 15.14 12.77
C VAL A 80 -9.91 16.29 13.16
N VAL A 81 -10.41 17.50 13.02
CA VAL A 81 -9.66 18.74 13.27
C VAL A 81 -10.44 19.57 14.30
N ASP A 82 -9.95 19.61 15.54
CA ASP A 82 -10.49 20.46 16.57
C ASP A 82 -9.67 21.73 16.70
N TRP A 83 -10.33 22.85 16.67
CA TRP A 83 -9.69 24.15 16.79
C TRP A 83 -10.48 25.08 17.70
N GLU A 84 -9.79 26.05 18.29
CA GLU A 84 -10.36 27.07 19.14
C GLU A 84 -10.01 28.45 18.58
N TYR A 85 -10.97 29.38 18.67
CA TYR A 85 -10.71 30.76 18.26
C TYR A 85 -10.13 31.56 19.41
N LYS A 86 -8.85 31.93 19.34
CA LYS A 86 -8.24 32.83 20.31
C LYS A 86 -8.48 34.29 19.94
N ALA A 87 -9.36 34.95 20.69
CA ALA A 87 -9.69 36.37 20.50
C ALA A 87 -8.48 37.31 20.64
N SER A 88 -7.50 36.94 21.48
CA SER A 88 -6.23 37.69 21.66
C SER A 88 -5.36 37.74 20.41
N LEU A 89 -5.36 36.67 19.61
CA LEU A 89 -4.54 36.57 18.41
C LEU A 89 -5.34 36.75 17.11
N LYS A 90 -6.67 36.87 17.20
CA LYS A 90 -7.62 36.89 16.07
C LYS A 90 -7.37 35.77 15.05
N LYS A 91 -6.93 34.60 15.50
CA LYS A 91 -6.60 33.43 14.69
C LYS A 91 -7.20 32.17 15.25
N LYS A 92 -7.49 31.21 14.36
CA LYS A 92 -7.79 29.84 14.73
C LYS A 92 -6.53 29.17 15.26
N GLN A 93 -6.61 28.53 16.40
CA GLN A 93 -5.53 27.71 16.94
C GLN A 93 -5.99 26.26 16.94
N LEU A 94 -5.16 25.39 16.41
CA LEU A 94 -5.40 23.95 16.44
C LEU A 94 -5.34 23.47 17.89
N LYS A 95 -6.32 22.66 18.29
CA LYS A 95 -6.39 22.03 19.61
C LYS A 95 -6.01 20.56 19.52
N SER A 96 -6.64 19.83 18.61
CA SER A 96 -6.30 18.44 18.35
C SER A 96 -6.48 18.09 16.87
N TYR A 97 -5.74 17.08 16.44
CA TYR A 97 -5.82 16.51 15.11
C TYR A 97 -5.71 14.99 15.24
N SER A 98 -6.58 14.25 14.61
CA SER A 98 -6.53 12.80 14.63
C SER A 98 -6.93 12.18 13.30
N ILE A 99 -6.36 11.02 13.00
CA ILE A 99 -6.69 10.19 11.84
C ILE A 99 -6.81 8.73 12.30
N ASP A 100 -7.89 8.08 11.93
CA ASP A 100 -8.07 6.63 12.12
C ASP A 100 -7.50 5.89 10.90
N PHE A 101 -6.31 5.30 11.05
CA PHE A 101 -5.68 4.51 9.99
C PHE A 101 -6.39 3.17 9.73
N GLY A 102 -7.27 2.72 10.63
CA GLY A 102 -8.12 1.55 10.41
C GLY A 102 -9.18 1.75 9.32
N VAL A 103 -9.45 3.01 8.93
CA VAL A 103 -10.42 3.39 7.90
C VAL A 103 -9.76 4.14 6.73
N CYS A 104 -8.59 4.74 6.96
CA CYS A 104 -7.87 5.52 5.96
C CYS A 104 -7.50 4.68 4.72
N ILE A 105 -7.80 5.20 3.54
CA ILE A 105 -7.47 4.56 2.26
C ILE A 105 -6.12 5.00 1.68
N PHE A 106 -5.34 5.79 2.41
CA PHE A 106 -4.00 6.28 2.02
C PHE A 106 -3.97 6.93 0.62
N CYS A 107 -5.03 7.64 0.23
CA CYS A 107 -5.13 8.27 -1.10
C CYS A 107 -4.17 9.45 -1.31
N GLY A 108 -3.68 10.09 -0.23
CA GLY A 108 -2.74 11.20 -0.28
C GLY A 108 -3.37 12.58 -0.54
N ASN A 109 -4.68 12.69 -0.79
CA ASN A 109 -5.32 13.96 -1.09
C ASN A 109 -5.11 15.01 0.00
N CYS A 110 -5.16 14.61 1.29
CA CYS A 110 -4.94 15.53 2.41
C CYS A 110 -3.53 16.14 2.42
N VAL A 111 -2.54 15.39 1.92
CA VAL A 111 -1.14 15.87 1.79
C VAL A 111 -1.02 16.82 0.62
N GLU A 112 -1.50 16.45 -0.56
CA GLU A 112 -1.41 17.23 -1.79
C GLU A 112 -2.11 18.59 -1.70
N TYR A 113 -3.28 18.64 -1.07
CA TYR A 113 -4.07 19.87 -0.94
C TYR A 113 -3.78 20.69 0.32
N CYS A 114 -2.78 20.30 1.12
CA CYS A 114 -2.41 21.05 2.33
C CYS A 114 -1.67 22.35 1.97
N PRO A 115 -2.24 23.54 2.26
CA PRO A 115 -1.62 24.82 1.87
C PRO A 115 -0.33 25.14 2.64
N THR A 116 -0.17 24.54 3.82
CA THR A 116 0.99 24.76 4.69
C THR A 116 1.99 23.61 4.68
N ASN A 117 1.73 22.57 3.88
CA ASN A 117 2.56 21.36 3.83
C ASN A 117 2.84 20.77 5.22
N CYS A 118 1.85 20.83 6.12
CA CYS A 118 1.98 20.25 7.46
C CYS A 118 1.74 18.74 7.49
N LEU A 119 1.30 18.15 6.38
CA LEU A 119 1.10 16.72 6.20
C LEU A 119 2.10 16.21 5.16
N SER A 120 2.71 15.07 5.45
CA SER A 120 3.60 14.36 4.52
C SER A 120 3.36 12.86 4.57
N MET A 121 3.70 12.16 3.48
CA MET A 121 3.70 10.70 3.45
C MET A 121 5.07 10.19 3.89
N THR A 122 5.09 9.19 4.75
CA THR A 122 6.31 8.50 5.19
C THR A 122 6.47 7.17 4.46
N GLU A 123 7.62 6.56 4.62
CA GLU A 123 7.90 5.22 4.11
C GLU A 123 7.40 4.11 5.06
N GLU A 124 6.85 4.49 6.21
CA GLU A 124 6.38 3.56 7.23
C GLU A 124 5.07 2.89 6.80
N TYR A 125 5.06 1.56 6.79
CA TYR A 125 3.91 0.74 6.41
C TYR A 125 3.52 -0.31 7.45
N ALA A 126 4.36 -0.54 8.46
CA ALA A 126 4.12 -1.55 9.49
C ALA A 126 3.14 -1.03 10.55
N LEU A 127 1.87 -0.90 10.18
CA LEU A 127 0.80 -0.37 11.04
C LEU A 127 -0.08 -1.47 11.65
N SER A 128 0.34 -2.73 11.61
CA SER A 128 -0.46 -3.84 12.15
C SER A 128 -0.46 -3.82 13.67
N VAL A 129 -1.65 -3.85 14.25
CA VAL A 129 -1.90 -3.88 15.70
C VAL A 129 -2.94 -4.94 16.04
N TYR A 130 -3.01 -5.37 17.30
CA TYR A 130 -4.01 -6.34 17.75
C TYR A 130 -5.39 -5.72 17.97
N ASP A 131 -5.46 -4.48 18.42
CA ASP A 131 -6.70 -3.75 18.65
C ASP A 131 -6.85 -2.63 17.61
N ARG A 132 -7.99 -2.61 16.92
CA ARG A 132 -8.34 -1.59 15.94
C ARG A 132 -8.33 -0.17 16.51
N HIS A 133 -8.64 0.01 17.78
CA HIS A 133 -8.68 1.32 18.42
C HIS A 133 -7.30 1.98 18.53
N GLU A 134 -6.22 1.19 18.52
CA GLU A 134 -4.85 1.68 18.52
C GLU A 134 -4.46 2.35 17.18
N LEU A 135 -5.24 2.12 16.11
CA LEU A 135 -5.04 2.76 14.80
C LEU A 135 -5.60 4.18 14.71
N ASN A 136 -6.29 4.66 15.74
CA ASN A 136 -6.72 6.05 15.81
C ASN A 136 -5.57 6.91 16.38
N PHE A 137 -4.77 7.49 15.48
CA PHE A 137 -3.59 8.26 15.83
C PHE A 137 -3.96 9.72 16.05
N ASP A 138 -3.62 10.24 17.22
CA ASP A 138 -3.69 11.65 17.55
C ASP A 138 -2.45 12.42 17.04
N HIS A 139 -2.46 13.75 17.16
CA HIS A 139 -1.38 14.62 16.70
C HIS A 139 -0.01 14.28 17.31
N MET A 140 0.02 13.74 18.54
CA MET A 140 1.26 13.32 19.20
C MET A 140 1.85 12.05 18.55
N ALA A 141 0.98 11.12 18.17
CA ALA A 141 1.39 9.88 17.50
C ALA A 141 1.75 10.12 16.03
N LEU A 142 1.05 11.05 15.36
CA LEU A 142 1.31 11.42 13.96
C LEU A 142 2.60 12.22 13.78
N GLY A 143 3.08 12.91 14.79
CA GLY A 143 4.29 13.74 14.77
C GLY A 143 5.59 12.99 15.11
N ARG A 144 5.51 11.68 15.34
CA ARG A 144 6.69 10.84 15.65
C ARG A 144 7.34 10.25 14.45
#